data_438f744a0afd90dd717fbd450b096462
#
_entry.id   438f744a0afd90dd717fbd450b096462
#
_cell.length_a   1.000
_cell.length_b   1.000
_cell.length_c   1.000
_cell.angle_alpha   90.00
_cell.angle_beta   90.00
_cell.angle_gamma   90.00
#
_symmetry.space_group_name_H-M   'P 1'
#
loop_
_entity.id
_entity.type
_entity.pdbx_description
1 polymer ?
#
loop_
_entity_poly.entity_id
_entity_poly.type
_entity_poly.pdbx_seq_one_letter_code
_entity_poly.pdbx_strand_id
1 'polypeptide(L)'
;MAYSNLTQGIALVPKLRNLRALSIVGSIVICGVVSLCRIFQPDWLAPVILVPAWCWLILGLMLALLGFRREHKRLFVAALAMWGVFAFLFVEETRSLLRTEVMSTAEWQAVRESGHGLRVVSLNCNVGRTRSAEEVVAWQPDIVLLQESPGSEQLNRLTTTVFGEDGDSLHGGDVSISTRGVIRPKFADPKSHFVHAEVQLPTGVVVDVLSVRLAPPIPRLDFWMPGFWIAHRNKRIEHREQIAELMRHVQSIPESHHLIVGCDFNAPPADDALAELRQRLSDSFLAAGRGWGATGTNEYPLFRVDQIWVSNSLQPASVVAQKTQHSDHRMVVCDSKLHQ
;
A
#
# COMPACT_ATOMS: atom_id res chain seq x y z
N MET A 1 -44.24 51.09 8.55
CA MET A 1 -43.44 49.89 8.90
C MET A 1 -42.58 49.41 7.72
N ALA A 2 -41.53 50.13 7.34
CA ALA A 2 -40.71 49.74 6.17
C ALA A 2 -39.22 50.15 6.30
N TYR A 3 -38.66 50.33 7.52
CA TYR A 3 -37.28 50.74 7.70
C TYR A 3 -36.39 49.76 8.53
N SER A 4 -36.92 48.59 8.95
CA SER A 4 -36.15 47.64 9.80
C SER A 4 -35.35 46.55 9.06
N ASN A 5 -35.53 46.38 7.73
CA ASN A 5 -34.88 45.28 7.00
C ASN A 5 -33.58 45.63 6.30
N LEU A 6 -33.15 46.90 6.23
CA LEU A 6 -31.91 47.33 5.58
C LEU A 6 -30.69 47.24 6.49
N THR A 7 -30.84 47.30 7.81
CA THR A 7 -29.75 47.24 8.78
C THR A 7 -29.23 45.82 9.09
N GLN A 8 -30.04 44.78 8.88
CA GLN A 8 -29.61 43.40 9.07
C GLN A 8 -28.70 42.88 7.93
N GLY A 9 -28.86 43.40 6.72
CA GLY A 9 -28.01 43.04 5.58
C GLY A 9 -26.56 43.55 5.68
N ILE A 10 -26.33 44.69 6.32
CA ILE A 10 -24.99 45.32 6.42
C ILE A 10 -24.12 44.65 7.47
N ALA A 11 -24.69 44.05 8.51
CA ALA A 11 -23.95 43.34 9.57
C ALA A 11 -23.54 41.89 9.18
N LEU A 12 -24.23 41.27 8.21
CA LEU A 12 -23.92 39.91 7.73
C LEU A 12 -22.71 39.87 6.80
N VAL A 13 -22.46 40.90 6.02
CA VAL A 13 -21.37 40.97 5.02
C VAL A 13 -19.96 40.89 5.65
N PRO A 14 -19.63 41.65 6.72
CA PRO A 14 -18.30 41.54 7.34
C PRO A 14 -18.12 40.23 8.09
N LYS A 15 -19.14 39.61 8.69
CA LYS A 15 -19.05 38.27 9.29
C LYS A 15 -18.74 37.19 8.26
N LEU A 16 -19.42 37.19 7.12
CA LEU A 16 -19.16 36.26 6.02
C LEU A 16 -17.76 36.45 5.40
N ARG A 17 -17.26 37.68 5.35
CA ARG A 17 -15.90 37.97 4.88
C ARG A 17 -14.84 37.36 5.79
N ASN A 18 -14.98 37.52 7.09
CA ASN A 18 -14.08 36.94 8.08
C ASN A 18 -14.11 35.42 8.09
N LEU A 19 -15.28 34.78 7.95
CA LEU A 19 -15.42 33.34 7.85
C LEU A 19 -14.70 32.76 6.63
N ARG A 20 -14.74 33.45 5.47
CA ARG A 20 -14.02 33.01 4.26
C ARG A 20 -12.50 33.12 4.40
N ALA A 21 -12.00 34.21 4.96
CA ALA A 21 -10.58 34.33 5.27
C ALA A 21 -10.12 33.21 6.23
N LEU A 22 -10.90 32.94 7.27
CA LEU A 22 -10.65 31.86 8.23
C LEU A 22 -10.66 30.47 7.57
N SER A 23 -11.50 30.22 6.57
CA SER A 23 -11.50 28.97 5.81
C SER A 23 -10.18 28.75 5.06
N ILE A 24 -9.63 29.80 4.39
CA ILE A 24 -8.31 29.69 3.72
C ILE A 24 -7.17 29.50 4.74
N VAL A 25 -7.21 30.26 5.83
CA VAL A 25 -6.20 30.13 6.90
C VAL A 25 -6.28 28.73 7.52
N GLY A 26 -7.47 28.22 7.78
CA GLY A 26 -7.68 26.85 8.25
C GLY A 26 -7.10 25.80 7.28
N SER A 27 -7.34 25.97 5.98
CA SER A 27 -6.74 25.12 4.93
C SER A 27 -5.20 25.13 5.00
N ILE A 28 -4.57 26.30 5.14
CA ILE A 28 -3.11 26.43 5.25
C ILE A 28 -2.59 25.75 6.53
N VAL A 29 -3.26 25.98 7.66
CA VAL A 29 -2.89 25.38 8.96
C VAL A 29 -2.98 23.85 8.89
N ILE A 30 -4.08 23.33 8.36
CA ILE A 30 -4.25 21.87 8.17
C ILE A 30 -3.13 21.30 7.30
N CYS A 31 -2.81 21.96 6.17
CA CYS A 31 -1.71 21.53 5.31
C CYS A 31 -0.38 21.46 6.09
N GLY A 32 -0.04 22.48 6.85
CA GLY A 32 1.16 22.50 7.70
C GLY A 32 1.17 21.40 8.74
N VAL A 33 0.08 21.25 9.51
CA VAL A 33 -0.02 20.24 10.56
C VAL A 33 0.08 18.83 9.98
N VAL A 34 -0.67 18.52 8.92
CA VAL A 34 -0.64 17.19 8.31
C VAL A 34 0.72 16.90 7.67
N SER A 35 1.36 17.89 7.06
CA SER A 35 2.73 17.75 6.54
C SER A 35 3.72 17.40 7.64
N LEU A 36 3.68 18.11 8.77
CA LEU A 36 4.51 17.81 9.93
C LEU A 36 4.22 16.41 10.50
N CYS A 37 2.94 16.02 10.60
CA CYS A 37 2.57 14.68 11.04
C CYS A 37 3.15 13.60 10.12
N ARG A 38 3.19 13.82 8.80
CA ARG A 38 3.76 12.86 7.83
C ARG A 38 5.28 12.84 7.82
N ILE A 39 5.94 13.93 8.19
CA ILE A 39 7.41 13.99 8.29
C ILE A 39 7.89 13.33 9.59
N PHE A 40 7.31 13.72 10.72
CA PHE A 40 7.77 13.26 12.05
C PHE A 40 7.08 12.00 12.54
N GLN A 41 5.94 11.67 12.00
CA GLN A 41 5.13 10.46 12.27
C GLN A 41 5.00 10.09 13.75
N PRO A 42 4.57 11.00 14.63
CA PRO A 42 4.44 10.71 16.05
C PRO A 42 3.33 9.66 16.28
N ASP A 43 3.61 8.65 17.09
CA ASP A 43 2.68 7.53 17.33
C ASP A 43 1.32 7.94 17.87
N TRP A 44 1.27 9.00 18.68
CA TRP A 44 0.02 9.51 19.25
C TRP A 44 -0.90 10.16 18.20
N LEU A 45 -0.38 10.45 16.98
CA LEU A 45 -1.13 10.92 15.81
C LEU A 45 -1.27 9.82 14.73
N ALA A 46 -1.10 8.55 15.09
CA ALA A 46 -1.27 7.43 14.16
C ALA A 46 -2.54 7.51 13.30
N PRO A 47 -3.74 7.89 13.81
CA PRO A 47 -4.93 8.05 12.98
C PRO A 47 -4.80 9.09 11.87
N VAL A 48 -4.07 10.19 12.10
CA VAL A 48 -3.84 11.23 11.08
C VAL A 48 -2.94 10.69 9.96
N ILE A 49 -1.97 9.86 10.31
CA ILE A 49 -1.01 9.24 9.38
C ILE A 49 -1.69 8.16 8.55
N LEU A 50 -2.61 7.37 9.17
CA LEU A 50 -3.37 6.32 8.49
C LEU A 50 -4.33 6.87 7.43
N VAL A 51 -4.93 8.04 7.63
CA VAL A 51 -5.80 8.65 6.61
C VAL A 51 -4.98 8.91 5.34
N PRO A 52 -5.42 8.42 4.16
CA PRO A 52 -4.70 8.63 2.91
C PRO A 52 -4.40 10.11 2.63
N ALA A 53 -3.22 10.39 2.08
CA ALA A 53 -2.78 11.77 1.85
C ALA A 53 -3.73 12.55 0.94
N TRP A 54 -4.30 11.89 -0.07
CA TRP A 54 -5.25 12.49 -0.99
C TRP A 54 -6.55 12.95 -0.31
N CYS A 55 -6.99 12.31 0.79
CA CYS A 55 -8.15 12.76 1.57
C CYS A 55 -7.90 14.14 2.18
N TRP A 56 -6.70 14.33 2.76
CA TRP A 56 -6.30 15.63 3.30
C TRP A 56 -6.16 16.68 2.22
N LEU A 57 -5.62 16.32 1.05
CA LEU A 57 -5.51 17.20 -0.11
C LEU A 57 -6.89 17.70 -0.55
N ILE A 58 -7.86 16.79 -0.71
CA ILE A 58 -9.24 17.15 -1.10
C ILE A 58 -9.86 18.07 -0.07
N LEU A 59 -9.79 17.73 1.23
CA LEU A 59 -10.34 18.55 2.31
C LEU A 59 -9.74 19.96 2.29
N GLY A 60 -8.42 20.05 2.17
CA GLY A 60 -7.71 21.32 2.17
C GLY A 60 -8.04 22.20 0.96
N LEU A 61 -8.12 21.61 -0.24
CA LEU A 61 -8.52 22.32 -1.45
C LEU A 61 -9.97 22.78 -1.37
N MET A 62 -10.88 21.97 -0.83
CA MET A 62 -12.27 22.37 -0.60
C MET A 62 -12.37 23.58 0.34
N LEU A 63 -11.63 23.58 1.45
CA LEU A 63 -11.61 24.72 2.39
C LEU A 63 -11.02 25.98 1.73
N ALA A 64 -9.97 25.85 0.93
CA ALA A 64 -9.40 26.97 0.20
C ALA A 64 -10.40 27.56 -0.82
N LEU A 65 -11.11 26.69 -1.58
CA LEU A 65 -12.13 27.09 -2.56
C LEU A 65 -13.33 27.77 -1.91
N LEU A 66 -13.84 27.24 -0.79
CA LEU A 66 -14.93 27.84 -0.03
C LEU A 66 -14.60 29.26 0.47
N GLY A 67 -13.32 29.50 0.78
CA GLY A 67 -12.82 30.80 1.22
C GLY A 67 -12.51 31.76 0.08
N PHE A 68 -12.50 31.29 -1.19
CA PHE A 68 -12.04 32.12 -2.32
C PHE A 68 -12.87 33.40 -2.51
N ARG A 69 -12.16 34.54 -2.56
CA ARG A 69 -12.63 35.86 -3.01
C ARG A 69 -11.47 36.64 -3.62
N ARG A 70 -11.76 37.57 -4.50
CA ARG A 70 -10.73 38.45 -5.11
C ARG A 70 -9.90 39.19 -4.07
N GLU A 71 -10.49 39.57 -2.94
CA GLU A 71 -9.84 40.25 -1.82
C GLU A 71 -8.79 39.37 -1.14
N HIS A 72 -8.97 38.03 -1.13
CA HIS A 72 -8.10 37.03 -0.50
C HIS A 72 -7.23 36.26 -1.51
N LYS A 73 -7.09 36.78 -2.75
CA LYS A 73 -6.37 36.08 -3.84
C LYS A 73 -4.96 35.64 -3.43
N ARG A 74 -4.23 36.44 -2.69
CA ARG A 74 -2.84 36.10 -2.26
C ARG A 74 -2.84 34.88 -1.32
N LEU A 75 -3.72 34.86 -0.31
CA LEU A 75 -3.86 33.75 0.62
C LEU A 75 -4.32 32.47 -0.11
N PHE A 76 -5.25 32.60 -1.03
CA PHE A 76 -5.73 31.48 -1.84
C PHE A 76 -4.62 30.89 -2.71
N VAL A 77 -3.82 31.71 -3.39
CA VAL A 77 -2.68 31.23 -4.17
C VAL A 77 -1.63 30.58 -3.29
N ALA A 78 -1.35 31.12 -2.10
CA ALA A 78 -0.45 30.49 -1.14
C ALA A 78 -0.97 29.11 -0.68
N ALA A 79 -2.28 28.99 -0.38
CA ALA A 79 -2.89 27.72 -0.04
C ALA A 79 -2.75 26.69 -1.17
N LEU A 80 -3.04 27.07 -2.42
CA LEU A 80 -2.88 26.18 -3.59
C LEU A 80 -1.44 25.76 -3.79
N ALA A 81 -0.47 26.68 -3.62
CA ALA A 81 0.96 26.34 -3.73
C ALA A 81 1.38 25.33 -2.66
N MET A 82 0.95 25.53 -1.40
CA MET A 82 1.25 24.59 -0.31
C MET A 82 0.64 23.21 -0.57
N TRP A 83 -0.63 23.14 -0.99
CA TRP A 83 -1.27 21.85 -1.32
C TRP A 83 -0.68 21.20 -2.58
N GLY A 84 -0.18 21.99 -3.53
CA GLY A 84 0.58 21.50 -4.68
C GLY A 84 1.88 20.81 -4.25
N VAL A 85 2.64 21.43 -3.34
CA VAL A 85 3.84 20.82 -2.73
C VAL A 85 3.47 19.57 -1.93
N PHE A 86 2.41 19.63 -1.12
CA PHE A 86 1.91 18.47 -0.37
C PHE A 86 1.55 17.30 -1.30
N ALA A 87 0.84 17.57 -2.39
CA ALA A 87 0.46 16.55 -3.38
C ALA A 87 1.70 15.89 -4.00
N PHE A 88 2.69 16.68 -4.37
CA PHE A 88 3.94 16.19 -4.95
C PHE A 88 4.73 15.30 -3.97
N LEU A 89 4.81 15.68 -2.69
CA LEU A 89 5.62 15.00 -1.69
C LEU A 89 4.93 13.75 -1.11
N PHE A 90 3.62 13.82 -0.83
CA PHE A 90 2.94 12.84 0.02
C PHE A 90 1.83 12.04 -0.68
N VAL A 91 1.32 12.50 -1.85
CA VAL A 91 0.23 11.82 -2.56
C VAL A 91 0.82 10.94 -3.66
N GLU A 92 0.97 9.64 -3.38
CA GLU A 92 1.56 8.69 -4.35
C GLU A 92 0.72 8.53 -5.61
N GLU A 93 -0.60 8.68 -5.49
CA GLU A 93 -1.56 8.59 -6.60
C GLU A 93 -1.30 9.64 -7.68
N THR A 94 -0.74 10.81 -7.33
CA THR A 94 -0.35 11.83 -8.33
C THR A 94 0.72 11.30 -9.28
N ARG A 95 1.57 10.40 -8.84
CA ARG A 95 2.64 9.78 -9.64
C ARG A 95 2.13 8.57 -10.40
N SER A 96 1.42 7.66 -9.72
CA SER A 96 0.94 6.41 -10.33
C SER A 96 -0.14 6.62 -11.39
N LEU A 97 -1.02 7.62 -11.22
CA LEU A 97 -2.04 7.99 -12.21
C LEU A 97 -1.46 8.68 -13.46
N LEU A 98 -0.32 9.38 -13.32
CA LEU A 98 0.34 10.08 -14.43
C LEU A 98 1.45 9.25 -15.07
N ARG A 99 1.83 8.11 -14.48
CA ARG A 99 2.94 7.29 -14.98
C ARG A 99 2.55 6.61 -16.28
N THR A 100 3.39 6.81 -17.28
CA THR A 100 3.37 6.03 -18.53
C THR A 100 3.94 4.63 -18.29
N GLU A 101 3.80 3.73 -19.25
CA GLU A 101 4.40 2.39 -19.16
C GLU A 101 5.92 2.50 -19.01
N VAL A 102 6.45 1.75 -18.02
CA VAL A 102 7.89 1.60 -17.84
C VAL A 102 8.46 0.67 -18.91
N MET A 103 7.66 -0.33 -19.29
CA MET A 103 8.00 -1.33 -20.30
C MET A 103 6.74 -1.67 -21.11
N SER A 104 6.84 -1.74 -22.43
CA SER A 104 5.73 -2.15 -23.29
C SER A 104 5.40 -3.64 -23.11
N THR A 105 4.18 -4.05 -23.49
CA THR A 105 3.77 -5.46 -23.43
C THR A 105 4.69 -6.37 -24.24
N ALA A 106 5.15 -5.92 -25.43
CA ALA A 106 6.05 -6.69 -26.28
C ALA A 106 7.44 -6.85 -25.64
N GLU A 107 8.00 -5.79 -25.05
CA GLU A 107 9.25 -5.86 -24.31
C GLU A 107 9.14 -6.78 -23.10
N TRP A 108 8.04 -6.71 -22.37
CA TRP A 108 7.78 -7.60 -21.23
C TRP A 108 7.73 -9.08 -21.66
N GLN A 109 7.03 -9.39 -22.77
CA GLN A 109 6.99 -10.74 -23.29
C GLN A 109 8.38 -11.24 -23.68
N ALA A 110 9.18 -10.44 -24.36
CA ALA A 110 10.56 -10.78 -24.69
C ALA A 110 11.42 -11.04 -23.45
N VAL A 111 11.24 -10.26 -22.37
CA VAL A 111 11.93 -10.47 -21.10
C VAL A 111 11.49 -11.78 -20.43
N ARG A 112 10.19 -12.12 -20.49
CA ARG A 112 9.70 -13.41 -19.99
C ARG A 112 10.24 -14.60 -20.79
N GLU A 113 10.21 -14.52 -22.10
CA GLU A 113 10.72 -15.57 -22.99
C GLU A 113 12.22 -15.79 -22.83
N SER A 114 12.99 -14.75 -22.51
CA SER A 114 14.41 -14.87 -22.20
C SER A 114 14.72 -15.50 -20.83
N GLY A 115 13.69 -15.80 -20.03
CA GLY A 115 13.84 -16.35 -18.67
C GLY A 115 14.25 -15.34 -17.59
N HIS A 116 14.31 -14.04 -17.93
CA HIS A 116 14.66 -12.97 -16.99
C HIS A 116 13.45 -12.21 -16.45
N GLY A 117 12.25 -12.56 -16.89
CA GLY A 117 10.98 -11.98 -16.40
C GLY A 117 10.37 -12.83 -15.32
N LEU A 118 9.93 -12.18 -14.24
CA LEU A 118 9.29 -12.84 -13.11
C LEU A 118 7.98 -12.12 -12.76
N ARG A 119 6.86 -12.84 -12.79
CA ARG A 119 5.55 -12.34 -12.36
C ARG A 119 5.22 -12.85 -10.97
N VAL A 120 5.05 -11.94 -10.04
CA VAL A 120 4.67 -12.21 -8.65
C VAL A 120 3.25 -11.69 -8.42
N VAL A 121 2.43 -12.52 -7.79
CA VAL A 121 1.08 -12.15 -7.37
C VAL A 121 0.97 -12.27 -5.87
N SER A 122 0.50 -11.20 -5.19
CA SER A 122 0.20 -11.19 -3.77
C SER A 122 -1.28 -10.93 -3.54
N LEU A 123 -1.91 -11.75 -2.68
CA LEU A 123 -3.35 -11.66 -2.41
C LEU A 123 -3.69 -12.10 -0.98
N ASN A 124 -4.40 -11.25 -0.25
CA ASN A 124 -5.14 -11.67 0.95
C ASN A 124 -6.41 -12.41 0.53
N CYS A 125 -6.60 -13.66 1.01
CA CYS A 125 -7.66 -14.56 0.58
C CYS A 125 -8.96 -14.44 1.41
N ASN A 126 -9.09 -13.44 2.28
CA ASN A 126 -10.28 -13.22 3.10
C ASN A 126 -10.71 -14.47 3.86
N VAL A 127 -10.05 -14.73 4.99
CA VAL A 127 -10.34 -15.88 5.88
C VAL A 127 -10.22 -17.23 5.17
N GLY A 128 -9.19 -17.40 4.34
CA GLY A 128 -8.89 -18.70 3.71
C GLY A 128 -9.84 -19.12 2.59
N ARG A 129 -10.52 -18.17 1.93
CA ARG A 129 -11.44 -18.51 0.84
C ARG A 129 -10.70 -19.04 -0.37
N THR A 130 -10.92 -20.30 -0.70
CA THR A 130 -10.31 -20.95 -1.87
C THR A 130 -10.63 -20.22 -3.18
N ARG A 131 -11.87 -19.74 -3.36
CA ARG A 131 -12.27 -19.01 -4.57
C ARG A 131 -11.48 -17.71 -4.76
N SER A 132 -11.10 -17.02 -3.67
CA SER A 132 -10.24 -15.85 -3.75
C SER A 132 -8.86 -16.24 -4.27
N ALA A 133 -8.29 -17.31 -3.73
CA ALA A 133 -6.97 -17.78 -4.15
C ALA A 133 -6.96 -18.24 -5.63
N GLU A 134 -8.05 -18.85 -6.12
CA GLU A 134 -8.18 -19.31 -7.50
C GLU A 134 -8.12 -18.16 -8.54
N GLU A 135 -8.42 -16.91 -8.15
CA GLU A 135 -8.37 -15.77 -9.06
C GLU A 135 -6.95 -15.45 -9.57
N VAL A 136 -5.91 -15.93 -8.88
CA VAL A 136 -4.51 -15.74 -9.31
C VAL A 136 -4.19 -16.49 -10.62
N VAL A 137 -4.94 -17.55 -10.94
CA VAL A 137 -4.72 -18.40 -12.14
C VAL A 137 -4.76 -17.56 -13.42
N ALA A 138 -5.67 -16.60 -13.50
CA ALA A 138 -5.84 -15.75 -14.68
C ALA A 138 -4.60 -14.90 -15.02
N TRP A 139 -3.70 -14.71 -14.05
CA TRP A 139 -2.51 -13.88 -14.20
C TRP A 139 -1.26 -14.64 -14.63
N GLN A 140 -1.32 -15.97 -14.67
CA GLN A 140 -0.18 -16.82 -15.04
C GLN A 140 1.10 -16.43 -14.27
N PRO A 141 1.05 -16.42 -12.92
CA PRO A 141 2.19 -16.03 -12.09
C PRO A 141 3.32 -17.06 -12.19
N ASP A 142 4.51 -16.64 -11.78
CA ASP A 142 5.63 -17.54 -11.48
C ASP A 142 5.72 -17.81 -9.97
N ILE A 143 5.30 -16.81 -9.15
CA ILE A 143 5.23 -16.92 -7.69
C ILE A 143 3.90 -16.33 -7.21
N VAL A 144 3.25 -17.02 -6.30
CA VAL A 144 2.01 -16.61 -5.60
C VAL A 144 2.28 -16.51 -4.11
N LEU A 145 1.91 -15.37 -3.52
CA LEU A 145 2.06 -15.06 -2.11
C LEU A 145 0.67 -14.81 -1.53
N LEU A 146 0.23 -15.68 -0.64
CA LEU A 146 -1.13 -15.60 -0.08
C LEU A 146 -1.05 -15.21 1.40
N GLN A 147 -1.95 -14.34 1.80
CA GLN A 147 -2.23 -13.98 3.18
C GLN A 147 -3.67 -14.39 3.50
N GLU A 148 -4.00 -14.62 4.79
CA GLU A 148 -5.23 -15.35 5.16
C GLU A 148 -5.39 -16.59 4.28
N SER A 149 -4.33 -17.38 4.23
CA SER A 149 -4.16 -18.46 3.25
C SER A 149 -5.20 -19.57 3.44
N PRO A 150 -5.71 -20.18 2.36
CA PRO A 150 -6.48 -21.41 2.47
C PRO A 150 -5.60 -22.54 3.07
N GLY A 151 -6.26 -23.56 3.63
CA GLY A 151 -5.56 -24.69 4.23
C GLY A 151 -4.64 -25.41 3.23
N SER A 152 -3.71 -26.21 3.75
CA SER A 152 -2.66 -26.87 2.96
C SER A 152 -3.18 -27.71 1.79
N GLU A 153 -4.31 -28.43 1.97
CA GLU A 153 -4.90 -29.24 0.90
C GLU A 153 -5.40 -28.36 -0.26
N GLN A 154 -6.08 -27.25 0.04
CA GLN A 154 -6.58 -26.31 -0.96
C GLN A 154 -5.42 -25.58 -1.64
N LEU A 155 -4.37 -25.23 -0.87
CA LEU A 155 -3.15 -24.64 -1.43
C LEU A 155 -2.47 -25.58 -2.43
N ASN A 156 -2.33 -26.88 -2.11
CA ASN A 156 -1.75 -27.87 -3.02
C ASN A 156 -2.57 -28.02 -4.30
N ARG A 157 -3.92 -28.03 -4.20
CA ARG A 157 -4.80 -28.06 -5.38
C ARG A 157 -4.61 -26.80 -6.25
N LEU A 158 -4.55 -25.63 -5.62
CA LEU A 158 -4.27 -24.38 -6.32
C LEU A 158 -2.91 -24.43 -7.04
N THR A 159 -1.87 -24.88 -6.34
CA THR A 159 -0.52 -25.03 -6.90
C THR A 159 -0.52 -25.90 -8.15
N THR A 160 -1.17 -27.08 -8.08
CA THR A 160 -1.31 -27.96 -9.24
C THR A 160 -2.12 -27.31 -10.37
N THR A 161 -3.15 -26.53 -10.05
CA THR A 161 -3.97 -25.82 -11.05
C THR A 161 -3.17 -24.74 -11.78
N VAL A 162 -2.33 -23.97 -11.05
CA VAL A 162 -1.56 -22.84 -11.59
C VAL A 162 -0.30 -23.32 -12.34
N PHE A 163 0.42 -24.31 -11.77
CA PHE A 163 1.78 -24.67 -12.19
C PHE A 163 1.91 -26.10 -12.74
N GLY A 164 0.85 -26.92 -12.62
CA GLY A 164 0.92 -28.33 -12.98
C GLY A 164 1.78 -29.13 -12.03
N GLU A 165 2.50 -30.13 -12.57
CA GLU A 165 3.42 -30.98 -11.81
C GLU A 165 4.74 -30.27 -11.43
N ASP A 166 5.05 -29.17 -12.09
CA ASP A 166 6.23 -28.34 -11.79
C ASP A 166 6.00 -27.39 -10.61
N GLY A 167 4.82 -27.43 -10.01
CA GLY A 167 4.43 -26.57 -8.91
C GLY A 167 4.83 -27.10 -7.54
N ASP A 168 5.28 -26.18 -6.66
CA ASP A 168 5.57 -26.48 -5.27
C ASP A 168 4.95 -25.44 -4.34
N SER A 169 4.67 -25.78 -3.10
CA SER A 169 4.03 -24.89 -2.14
C SER A 169 4.54 -25.06 -0.71
N LEU A 170 4.53 -23.94 0.02
CA LEU A 170 4.87 -23.88 1.44
C LEU A 170 3.73 -23.21 2.21
N HIS A 171 3.12 -23.95 3.14
CA HIS A 171 2.07 -23.45 4.01
C HIS A 171 2.66 -23.08 5.38
N GLY A 172 2.53 -21.82 5.79
CA GLY A 172 2.99 -21.28 7.07
C GLY A 172 1.83 -20.86 8.00
N GLY A 173 0.68 -21.53 7.92
CA GLY A 173 -0.52 -21.17 8.70
C GLY A 173 -1.33 -20.07 8.01
N ASP A 174 -1.22 -18.83 8.49
CA ASP A 174 -1.98 -17.68 7.96
C ASP A 174 -1.40 -17.13 6.63
N VAL A 175 -0.19 -17.51 6.29
CA VAL A 175 0.50 -17.07 5.06
C VAL A 175 1.08 -18.27 4.31
N SER A 176 1.17 -18.17 2.97
CA SER A 176 1.74 -19.25 2.17
C SER A 176 2.43 -18.73 0.91
N ILE A 177 3.26 -19.60 0.34
CA ILE A 177 3.97 -19.40 -0.93
C ILE A 177 3.59 -20.56 -1.85
N SER A 178 3.30 -20.29 -3.11
CA SER A 178 3.15 -21.27 -4.17
C SER A 178 3.93 -20.77 -5.40
N THR A 179 4.65 -21.67 -6.09
CA THR A 179 5.55 -21.29 -7.15
C THR A 179 5.68 -22.35 -8.21
N ARG A 180 6.09 -21.94 -9.41
CA ARG A 180 6.67 -22.85 -10.40
C ARG A 180 8.13 -23.12 -10.03
N GLY A 181 8.49 -24.38 -9.89
CA GLY A 181 9.85 -24.78 -9.51
C GLY A 181 9.91 -25.40 -8.12
N VAL A 182 11.06 -25.38 -7.49
CA VAL A 182 11.32 -26.11 -6.23
C VAL A 182 11.43 -25.15 -5.07
N ILE A 183 10.69 -25.41 -4.01
CA ILE A 183 10.74 -24.69 -2.73
C ILE A 183 11.72 -25.40 -1.78
N ARG A 184 12.63 -24.61 -1.22
CA ARG A 184 13.46 -24.99 -0.07
C ARG A 184 13.05 -24.15 1.13
N PRO A 185 12.26 -24.69 2.07
CA PRO A 185 11.81 -23.94 3.24
C PRO A 185 12.99 -23.42 4.06
N LYS A 186 12.96 -22.15 4.43
CA LYS A 186 13.94 -21.53 5.33
C LYS A 186 13.35 -21.22 6.68
N PHE A 187 12.04 -20.82 6.70
CA PHE A 187 11.30 -20.56 7.91
C PHE A 187 9.80 -20.73 7.65
N ALA A 188 9.13 -21.56 8.47
CA ALA A 188 7.70 -21.85 8.37
C ALA A 188 7.14 -22.22 9.75
N ASP A 189 6.97 -21.22 10.61
CA ASP A 189 6.26 -21.39 11.89
C ASP A 189 4.81 -20.94 11.73
N PRO A 190 3.80 -21.83 11.96
CA PRO A 190 2.39 -21.48 11.85
C PRO A 190 1.91 -20.37 12.79
N LYS A 191 2.70 -20.03 13.81
CA LYS A 191 2.42 -18.93 14.74
C LYS A 191 3.06 -17.61 14.32
N SER A 192 3.95 -17.65 13.33
CA SER A 192 4.61 -16.45 12.82
C SER A 192 3.72 -15.69 11.85
N HIS A 193 3.95 -14.40 11.73
CA HIS A 193 3.31 -13.54 10.76
C HIS A 193 3.96 -13.56 9.37
N PHE A 194 4.97 -14.41 9.15
CA PHE A 194 5.60 -14.61 7.85
C PHE A 194 6.10 -16.05 7.64
N VAL A 195 6.29 -16.39 6.38
CA VAL A 195 6.96 -17.61 5.91
C VAL A 195 8.05 -17.21 4.93
N HIS A 196 9.19 -17.94 4.92
CA HIS A 196 10.30 -17.71 4.02
C HIS A 196 10.72 -19.01 3.32
N ALA A 197 10.92 -18.92 2.02
CA ALA A 197 11.45 -19.99 1.18
C ALA A 197 12.51 -19.46 0.21
N GLU A 198 13.51 -20.26 -0.06
CA GLU A 198 14.35 -20.16 -1.25
C GLU A 198 13.62 -20.90 -2.38
N VAL A 199 13.35 -20.23 -3.47
CA VAL A 199 12.67 -20.76 -4.65
C VAL A 199 13.63 -20.88 -5.79
N GLN A 200 13.83 -22.10 -6.30
CA GLN A 200 14.58 -22.34 -7.52
C GLN A 200 13.60 -22.44 -8.70
N LEU A 201 13.60 -21.41 -9.53
CA LEU A 201 12.75 -21.34 -10.73
C LEU A 201 13.25 -22.36 -11.81
N PRO A 202 12.39 -22.73 -12.78
CA PRO A 202 12.78 -23.64 -13.89
C PRO A 202 13.95 -23.12 -14.74
N THR A 203 14.16 -21.78 -14.73
CA THR A 203 15.31 -21.13 -15.39
C THR A 203 16.65 -21.34 -14.67
N GLY A 204 16.63 -21.98 -13.48
CA GLY A 204 17.78 -22.12 -12.61
C GLY A 204 18.03 -20.91 -11.68
N VAL A 205 17.31 -19.82 -11.85
CA VAL A 205 17.42 -18.65 -10.99
C VAL A 205 16.89 -18.98 -9.61
N VAL A 206 17.59 -18.54 -8.56
CA VAL A 206 17.22 -18.70 -7.16
C VAL A 206 16.77 -17.36 -6.60
N VAL A 207 15.62 -17.35 -5.94
CA VAL A 207 15.00 -16.16 -5.34
C VAL A 207 14.58 -16.48 -3.91
N ASP A 208 14.95 -15.66 -2.95
CA ASP A 208 14.36 -15.69 -1.61
C ASP A 208 13.00 -14.99 -1.61
N VAL A 209 12.00 -15.67 -1.07
CA VAL A 209 10.62 -15.25 -1.15
C VAL A 209 9.98 -15.28 0.23
N LEU A 210 9.38 -14.18 0.64
CA LEU A 210 8.61 -14.10 1.89
C LEU A 210 7.15 -13.72 1.61
N SER A 211 6.24 -14.44 2.25
CA SER A 211 4.83 -14.03 2.37
C SER A 211 4.58 -13.56 3.80
N VAL A 212 4.03 -12.35 3.97
CA VAL A 212 3.92 -11.66 5.26
C VAL A 212 2.51 -11.15 5.48
N ARG A 213 2.00 -11.24 6.71
CA ARG A 213 0.77 -10.58 7.13
C ARG A 213 0.97 -9.98 8.52
N LEU A 214 0.89 -8.65 8.63
CA LEU A 214 0.92 -8.00 9.94
C LEU A 214 -0.45 -8.00 10.60
N ALA A 215 -0.46 -7.72 11.89
CA ALA A 215 -1.67 -7.68 12.70
C ALA A 215 -2.75 -6.77 12.07
N PRO A 216 -4.02 -7.22 12.01
CA PRO A 216 -5.09 -6.48 11.34
C PRO A 216 -5.33 -5.12 11.98
N PRO A 217 -5.88 -4.13 11.22
CA PRO A 217 -6.17 -2.80 11.71
C PRO A 217 -7.28 -2.86 12.76
N ILE A 218 -7.39 -1.79 13.55
CA ILE A 218 -8.44 -1.68 14.56
C ILE A 218 -9.70 -1.11 13.91
N PRO A 219 -10.83 -1.82 13.91
CA PRO A 219 -12.07 -1.38 13.28
C PRO A 219 -12.82 -0.39 14.19
N ARG A 220 -12.20 0.75 14.52
CA ARG A 220 -12.79 1.82 15.34
C ARG A 220 -12.86 3.11 14.55
N LEU A 221 -13.96 3.85 14.70
CA LEU A 221 -14.20 5.16 14.05
C LEU A 221 -14.57 6.26 15.06
N ASP A 222 -14.53 5.97 16.34
CA ASP A 222 -14.89 6.87 17.43
C ASP A 222 -13.73 7.84 17.79
N PHE A 223 -13.26 8.61 16.80
CA PHE A 223 -12.08 9.50 16.89
C PHE A 223 -12.19 10.59 17.98
N TRP A 224 -13.39 10.83 18.53
CA TRP A 224 -13.61 11.74 19.66
C TRP A 224 -13.27 11.10 21.02
N MET A 225 -13.03 9.77 21.07
CA MET A 225 -12.70 9.05 22.29
C MET A 225 -11.19 8.87 22.44
N PRO A 226 -10.58 9.16 23.61
CA PRO A 226 -9.15 8.94 23.82
C PRO A 226 -8.70 7.50 23.54
N GLY A 227 -9.56 6.51 23.87
CA GLY A 227 -9.29 5.09 23.59
C GLY A 227 -9.07 4.76 22.13
N PHE A 228 -9.64 5.51 21.19
CA PHE A 228 -9.38 5.38 19.77
C PHE A 228 -7.90 5.67 19.44
N TRP A 229 -7.37 6.80 19.92
CA TRP A 229 -5.99 7.23 19.66
C TRP A 229 -4.97 6.29 20.30
N ILE A 230 -5.24 5.85 21.53
CA ILE A 230 -4.39 4.88 22.25
C ILE A 230 -4.34 3.55 21.48
N ALA A 231 -5.48 3.05 21.03
CA ALA A 231 -5.56 1.79 20.31
C ALA A 231 -4.75 1.84 19.00
N HIS A 232 -4.91 2.88 18.19
CA HIS A 232 -4.14 3.04 16.95
C HIS A 232 -2.63 3.23 17.19
N ARG A 233 -2.25 3.98 18.24
CA ARG A 233 -0.86 4.06 18.67
C ARG A 233 -0.27 2.69 19.00
N ASN A 234 -0.97 1.90 19.80
CA ASN A 234 -0.50 0.58 20.23
C ASN A 234 -0.39 -0.37 19.03
N LYS A 235 -1.35 -0.32 18.10
CA LYS A 235 -1.30 -1.12 16.87
C LYS A 235 -0.06 -0.77 16.02
N ARG A 236 0.28 0.50 15.90
CA ARG A 236 1.46 0.93 15.16
C ARG A 236 2.77 0.48 15.84
N ILE A 237 2.81 0.43 17.17
CA ILE A 237 3.93 -0.13 17.92
C ILE A 237 4.05 -1.64 17.64
N GLU A 238 2.93 -2.38 17.68
CA GLU A 238 2.87 -3.80 17.34
C GLU A 238 3.39 -4.07 15.92
N HIS A 239 2.99 -3.27 14.93
CA HIS A 239 3.51 -3.40 13.57
C HIS A 239 5.04 -3.20 13.52
N ARG A 240 5.59 -2.23 14.25
CA ARG A 240 7.06 -2.06 14.31
C ARG A 240 7.76 -3.26 14.92
N GLU A 241 7.21 -3.86 15.97
CA GLU A 241 7.78 -5.07 16.59
C GLU A 241 7.78 -6.24 15.61
N GLN A 242 6.67 -6.44 14.88
CA GLN A 242 6.57 -7.47 13.84
C GLN A 242 7.53 -7.21 12.67
N ILE A 243 7.67 -5.96 12.22
CA ILE A 243 8.65 -5.59 11.19
C ILE A 243 10.10 -5.79 11.69
N ALA A 244 10.40 -5.43 12.92
CA ALA A 244 11.74 -5.66 13.48
C ALA A 244 12.08 -7.16 13.57
N GLU A 245 11.10 -8.03 13.87
CA GLU A 245 11.27 -9.48 13.80
C GLU A 245 11.53 -9.95 12.37
N LEU A 246 10.71 -9.52 11.41
CA LEU A 246 10.88 -9.81 10.00
C LEU A 246 12.28 -9.37 9.51
N MET A 247 12.71 -8.15 9.86
CA MET A 247 13.99 -7.59 9.41
C MET A 247 15.19 -8.31 9.99
N ARG A 248 15.13 -8.80 11.25
CA ARG A 248 16.19 -9.68 11.80
C ARG A 248 16.35 -10.94 10.95
N HIS A 249 15.24 -11.50 10.46
CA HIS A 249 15.29 -12.64 9.56
C HIS A 249 15.84 -12.25 8.17
N VAL A 250 15.33 -11.17 7.59
CA VAL A 250 15.77 -10.66 6.28
C VAL A 250 17.25 -10.30 6.26
N GLN A 251 17.80 -9.77 7.36
CA GLN A 251 19.22 -9.46 7.48
C GLN A 251 20.14 -10.71 7.43
N SER A 252 19.59 -11.90 7.71
CA SER A 252 20.36 -13.16 7.56
C SER A 252 20.48 -13.63 6.11
N ILE A 253 19.68 -13.06 5.18
CA ILE A 253 19.72 -13.37 3.75
C ILE A 253 20.85 -12.53 3.12
N PRO A 254 21.77 -13.11 2.33
CA PRO A 254 22.83 -12.35 1.68
C PRO A 254 22.30 -11.23 0.79
N GLU A 255 22.98 -10.08 0.76
CA GLU A 255 22.55 -8.93 -0.07
C GLU A 255 22.62 -9.20 -1.58
N SER A 256 23.43 -10.15 -1.99
CA SER A 256 23.56 -10.60 -3.38
C SER A 256 22.36 -11.42 -3.86
N HIS A 257 21.50 -11.88 -2.95
CA HIS A 257 20.34 -12.68 -3.32
C HIS A 257 19.21 -11.82 -3.87
N HIS A 258 18.48 -12.37 -4.84
CA HIS A 258 17.19 -11.83 -5.24
C HIS A 258 16.20 -12.04 -4.11
N LEU A 259 15.56 -10.98 -3.62
CA LEU A 259 14.64 -11.06 -2.51
C LEU A 259 13.32 -10.39 -2.86
N ILE A 260 12.22 -11.10 -2.59
CA ILE A 260 10.84 -10.63 -2.79
C ILE A 260 10.06 -10.80 -1.49
N VAL A 261 9.37 -9.75 -1.07
CA VAL A 261 8.43 -9.77 0.06
C VAL A 261 7.06 -9.34 -0.44
N GLY A 262 6.10 -10.26 -0.47
CA GLY A 262 4.70 -9.95 -0.74
C GLY A 262 3.90 -9.99 0.57
N CYS A 263 3.03 -9.03 0.76
CA CYS A 263 2.46 -8.82 2.09
C CYS A 263 1.11 -8.12 2.09
N ASP A 264 0.36 -8.40 3.16
CA ASP A 264 -0.63 -7.52 3.73
C ASP A 264 -0.05 -6.90 5.01
N PHE A 265 0.46 -5.68 4.91
CA PHE A 265 1.04 -4.99 6.06
C PHE A 265 0.01 -4.32 6.96
N ASN A 266 -1.25 -4.25 6.55
CA ASN A 266 -2.27 -3.51 7.29
C ASN A 266 -1.84 -2.07 7.66
N ALA A 267 -0.86 -1.54 6.93
CA ALA A 267 -0.25 -0.22 7.08
C ALA A 267 0.07 0.39 5.72
N PRO A 268 -0.08 1.72 5.56
CA PRO A 268 0.31 2.37 4.32
C PRO A 268 1.84 2.33 4.13
N PRO A 269 2.36 2.28 2.89
CA PRO A 269 3.79 2.10 2.63
C PRO A 269 4.66 3.25 3.12
N ALA A 270 4.08 4.44 3.30
CA ALA A 270 4.78 5.59 3.87
C ALA A 270 4.82 5.58 5.41
N ASP A 271 4.22 4.59 6.08
CA ASP A 271 4.28 4.47 7.55
C ASP A 271 5.70 4.19 8.00
N ASP A 272 6.14 4.89 9.05
CA ASP A 272 7.45 4.72 9.66
C ASP A 272 7.62 3.35 10.34
N ALA A 273 6.52 2.66 10.65
CA ALA A 273 6.58 1.26 11.05
C ALA A 273 7.26 0.37 10.01
N LEU A 274 7.23 0.76 8.71
CA LEU A 274 7.90 0.06 7.62
C LEU A 274 9.28 0.66 7.26
N ALA A 275 9.82 1.56 8.09
CA ALA A 275 11.07 2.27 7.77
C ALA A 275 12.27 1.33 7.57
N GLU A 276 12.36 0.26 8.36
CA GLU A 276 13.45 -0.71 8.26
C GLU A 276 13.45 -1.47 6.94
N LEU A 277 12.26 -1.78 6.36
CA LEU A 277 12.16 -2.41 5.04
C LEU A 277 12.82 -1.56 3.95
N ARG A 278 12.64 -0.25 4.00
CA ARG A 278 13.18 0.70 3.01
C ARG A 278 14.70 0.78 2.98
N GLN A 279 15.38 0.24 3.99
CA GLN A 279 16.85 0.19 4.00
C GLN A 279 17.40 -0.88 3.05
N ARG A 280 16.64 -1.93 2.78
CA ARG A 280 17.07 -3.08 1.98
C ARG A 280 16.21 -3.36 0.76
N LEU A 281 14.93 -2.96 0.80
CA LEU A 281 13.94 -3.29 -0.22
C LEU A 281 13.32 -2.01 -0.79
N SER A 282 12.93 -2.08 -2.03
CA SER A 282 12.19 -1.04 -2.74
C SER A 282 10.74 -1.45 -2.89
N ASP A 283 9.81 -0.54 -2.61
CA ASP A 283 8.39 -0.73 -2.89
C ASP A 283 8.17 -0.74 -4.40
N SER A 284 7.72 -1.88 -4.92
CA SER A 284 7.55 -2.10 -6.35
C SER A 284 6.50 -1.17 -6.98
N PHE A 285 5.43 -0.81 -6.23
CA PHE A 285 4.40 0.09 -6.74
C PHE A 285 4.91 1.53 -6.82
N LEU A 286 5.72 1.99 -5.87
CA LEU A 286 6.38 3.30 -5.98
C LEU A 286 7.33 3.35 -7.17
N ALA A 287 7.98 2.24 -7.52
CA ALA A 287 8.90 2.14 -8.65
C ALA A 287 8.16 2.09 -10.00
N ALA A 288 7.17 1.22 -10.15
CA ALA A 288 6.52 0.92 -11.45
C ALA A 288 4.99 0.83 -11.40
N GLY A 289 4.35 1.22 -10.29
CA GLY A 289 2.90 1.14 -10.11
C GLY A 289 2.14 2.08 -11.03
N ARG A 290 1.01 1.62 -11.58
CA ARG A 290 0.13 2.38 -12.48
C ARG A 290 -1.31 2.35 -11.97
N GLY A 291 -1.99 3.48 -12.18
CA GLY A 291 -3.38 3.61 -11.79
C GLY A 291 -3.57 3.75 -10.28
N TRP A 292 -4.73 3.34 -9.81
CA TRP A 292 -5.10 3.42 -8.39
C TRP A 292 -4.51 2.23 -7.62
N GLY A 293 -3.57 2.50 -6.73
CA GLY A 293 -2.79 1.47 -6.02
C GLY A 293 -3.41 0.95 -4.73
N ALA A 294 -4.49 1.55 -4.23
CA ALA A 294 -5.13 1.10 -3.00
C ALA A 294 -5.76 -0.29 -3.14
N THR A 295 -5.66 -1.12 -2.11
CA THR A 295 -6.04 -2.53 -2.11
C THR A 295 -7.12 -2.88 -1.08
N GLY A 296 -7.11 -2.27 0.07
CA GLY A 296 -8.16 -2.41 1.09
C GLY A 296 -9.12 -1.21 1.04
N THR A 297 -10.40 -1.42 0.92
CA THR A 297 -11.21 -2.59 0.62
C THR A 297 -11.37 -2.77 -0.90
N ASN A 298 -11.70 -3.99 -1.35
CA ASN A 298 -11.78 -4.30 -2.78
C ASN A 298 -12.75 -3.39 -3.58
N GLU A 299 -13.97 -3.14 -3.06
CA GLU A 299 -14.98 -2.33 -3.75
C GLU A 299 -14.66 -0.82 -3.71
N TYR A 300 -14.27 -0.33 -2.55
CA TYR A 300 -13.94 1.09 -2.31
C TYR A 300 -12.52 1.20 -1.73
N PRO A 301 -11.50 0.96 -2.55
CA PRO A 301 -10.13 0.88 -2.06
C PRO A 301 -9.63 2.26 -1.63
N LEU A 302 -9.38 2.40 -0.34
CA LEU A 302 -8.90 3.63 0.27
C LEU A 302 -7.43 3.53 0.68
N PHE A 303 -6.99 2.33 1.11
CA PHE A 303 -5.68 2.11 1.71
C PHE A 303 -4.86 1.16 0.86
N ARG A 304 -3.61 1.46 0.63
CA ARG A 304 -2.66 0.53 0.01
C ARG A 304 -1.95 -0.26 1.12
N VAL A 305 -2.54 -1.37 1.51
CA VAL A 305 -2.06 -2.24 2.58
C VAL A 305 -1.37 -3.49 2.06
N ASP A 306 -1.82 -4.00 0.91
CA ASP A 306 -1.15 -5.09 0.20
C ASP A 306 -0.05 -4.54 -0.70
N GLN A 307 1.15 -5.08 -0.57
CA GLN A 307 2.36 -4.53 -1.19
C GLN A 307 3.29 -5.66 -1.62
N ILE A 308 4.11 -5.39 -2.63
CA ILE A 308 5.24 -6.23 -3.01
C ILE A 308 6.51 -5.37 -2.94
N TRP A 309 7.49 -5.85 -2.20
CA TRP A 309 8.79 -5.21 -2.03
C TRP A 309 9.87 -6.10 -2.62
N VAL A 310 10.87 -5.50 -3.26
CA VAL A 310 11.91 -6.24 -3.97
C VAL A 310 13.30 -5.68 -3.64
N SER A 311 14.31 -6.56 -3.66
CA SER A 311 15.72 -6.14 -3.57
C SER A 311 16.18 -5.41 -4.82
N ASN A 312 17.28 -4.68 -4.73
CA ASN A 312 17.84 -3.90 -5.85
C ASN A 312 18.27 -4.75 -7.06
N SER A 313 18.39 -6.06 -6.88
CA SER A 313 18.68 -7.02 -7.96
C SER A 313 17.47 -7.35 -8.84
N LEU A 314 16.30 -6.79 -8.49
CA LEU A 314 15.04 -6.92 -9.22
C LEU A 314 14.54 -5.53 -9.64
N GLN A 315 14.24 -5.36 -10.91
CA GLN A 315 13.68 -4.11 -11.45
C GLN A 315 12.18 -4.28 -11.73
N PRO A 316 11.27 -3.67 -10.97
CA PRO A 316 9.85 -3.65 -11.29
C PRO A 316 9.61 -3.00 -12.66
N ALA A 317 8.88 -3.70 -13.52
CA ALA A 317 8.52 -3.26 -14.87
C ALA A 317 7.06 -2.77 -14.95
N SER A 318 6.17 -3.44 -14.21
CA SER A 318 4.75 -3.07 -14.09
C SER A 318 4.19 -3.55 -12.77
N VAL A 319 3.42 -2.71 -12.09
CA VAL A 319 2.70 -3.10 -10.86
C VAL A 319 1.30 -2.54 -10.90
N VAL A 320 0.31 -3.39 -10.64
CA VAL A 320 -1.11 -3.02 -10.63
C VAL A 320 -1.84 -3.62 -9.42
N ALA A 321 -2.80 -2.87 -8.89
CA ALA A 321 -3.76 -3.36 -7.89
C ALA A 321 -5.04 -3.76 -8.62
N GLN A 322 -5.28 -5.05 -8.73
CA GLN A 322 -6.38 -5.63 -9.50
C GLN A 322 -7.58 -5.96 -8.62
N LYS A 323 -8.78 -5.53 -9.04
CA LYS A 323 -10.03 -5.88 -8.37
C LYS A 323 -10.26 -7.39 -8.42
N THR A 324 -10.66 -7.97 -7.29
CA THR A 324 -11.03 -9.38 -7.13
C THR A 324 -12.55 -9.55 -7.08
N GLN A 325 -13.05 -10.77 -7.24
CA GLN A 325 -14.48 -11.10 -7.14
C GLN A 325 -14.85 -11.67 -5.77
N HIS A 326 -13.91 -12.34 -5.10
CA HIS A 326 -14.20 -13.14 -3.90
C HIS A 326 -13.41 -12.70 -2.67
N SER A 327 -12.38 -11.85 -2.82
CA SER A 327 -11.68 -11.24 -1.70
C SER A 327 -12.23 -9.85 -1.38
N ASP A 328 -12.11 -9.41 -0.15
CA ASP A 328 -12.30 -8.02 0.27
C ASP A 328 -11.05 -7.15 0.06
N HIS A 329 -9.93 -7.75 -0.38
CA HIS A 329 -8.72 -7.09 -0.83
C HIS A 329 -8.57 -7.14 -2.36
N ARG A 330 -7.88 -6.16 -2.91
CA ARG A 330 -7.38 -6.21 -4.29
C ARG A 330 -6.06 -6.98 -4.33
N MET A 331 -5.91 -7.76 -5.39
CA MET A 331 -4.68 -8.48 -5.73
C MET A 331 -3.61 -7.51 -6.22
N VAL A 332 -2.37 -7.70 -5.80
CA VAL A 332 -1.22 -6.98 -6.35
C VAL A 332 -0.49 -7.89 -7.32
N VAL A 333 -0.36 -7.43 -8.56
CA VAL A 333 0.40 -8.13 -9.62
C VAL A 333 1.63 -7.29 -9.94
N CYS A 334 2.81 -7.91 -9.80
CA CYS A 334 4.11 -7.28 -10.03
C CYS A 334 4.90 -8.05 -11.07
N ASP A 335 5.20 -7.40 -12.16
CA ASP A 335 6.13 -7.87 -13.19
C ASP A 335 7.51 -7.25 -12.91
N SER A 336 8.53 -8.08 -12.77
CA SER A 336 9.90 -7.63 -12.47
C SER A 336 10.91 -8.28 -13.40
N LYS A 337 11.95 -7.54 -13.77
CA LYS A 337 13.11 -8.04 -14.49
C LYS A 337 14.24 -8.36 -13.50
N LEU A 338 14.83 -9.54 -13.64
CA LEU A 338 16.04 -9.94 -12.94
C LEU A 338 17.24 -9.20 -13.55
N HIS A 339 18.04 -8.52 -12.72
CA HIS A 339 19.34 -8.03 -13.12
C HIS A 339 20.33 -9.18 -13.12
N GLN A 340 21.16 -9.23 -14.17
CA GLN A 340 22.28 -10.16 -14.25
C GLN A 340 23.44 -9.74 -13.34
#